data_c1330cc77ba6240234a4146670426322
#
_entry.id   c1330cc77ba6240234a4146670426322
#
_cell.length_a   1.000
_cell.length_b   1.000
_cell.length_c   1.000
_cell.angle_alpha   90.00
_cell.angle_beta   90.00
_cell.angle_gamma   90.00
#
_symmetry.space_group_name_H-M   'P 1'
#
loop_
_entity.id
_entity.type
_entity.pdbx_description
1 polymer ?
#
loop_
_entity_poly.entity_id
_entity_poly.type
_entity_poly.pdbx_seq_one_letter_code
_entity_poly.pdbx_strand_id
1 'polypeptide(L)'
;MGTAGMGTAGAAGSTVIDVPCNPSDKMPDAKPVTDALVQATGMPSTGKFDVVVEVDPGISDHTIWRPEPVGMIKHPILAWGMGACSNDSTSSGGVFSEMLREMASHGILVIADGTPGGVGTGADTGTTAALIKAMDWAEKENERPCSKYYHKLETKKIAVSGQSCGGIMAENAAADPRVTAAIPFDSGLFSRDPQLYMMLHTPMAIVDAGPDDIAYSNGQADFEAINTIPIMFANYEFNSSFEHNAGFTDQDNSGVFGVLAIAWLNWWLFDDMGPTGKGYFVGDNCGVCSTKWDIMWKMKPM
;
A
#
# COMPACT_ATOMS: atom_id res chain seq x y z
N MET A 1 -8.30 -53.07 -31.61
CA MET A 1 -7.53 -51.85 -31.46
C MET A 1 -8.52 -50.76 -31.09
N GLY A 2 -8.66 -50.44 -29.79
CA GLY A 2 -9.58 -49.42 -29.31
C GLY A 2 -8.80 -48.15 -28.95
N THR A 3 -9.14 -47.04 -29.58
CA THR A 3 -8.60 -45.73 -29.28
C THR A 3 -9.37 -45.12 -28.11
N ALA A 4 -8.68 -44.90 -26.99
CA ALA A 4 -9.20 -44.18 -25.84
C ALA A 4 -9.22 -42.67 -26.14
N GLY A 5 -10.41 -42.08 -26.15
CA GLY A 5 -10.58 -40.64 -26.24
C GLY A 5 -10.24 -39.98 -24.91
N MET A 6 -9.27 -39.06 -24.89
CA MET A 6 -9.01 -38.16 -23.77
C MET A 6 -10.11 -37.07 -23.73
N GLY A 7 -10.93 -37.14 -22.72
CA GLY A 7 -11.86 -36.07 -22.40
C GLY A 7 -11.09 -34.89 -21.76
N THR A 8 -11.16 -33.73 -22.41
CA THR A 8 -10.72 -32.48 -21.83
C THR A 8 -11.71 -32.04 -20.75
N ALA A 9 -11.26 -32.00 -19.52
CA ALA A 9 -12.01 -31.37 -18.43
C ALA A 9 -12.08 -29.86 -18.68
N GLY A 10 -13.24 -29.36 -19.06
CA GLY A 10 -13.51 -27.94 -19.15
C GLY A 10 -13.49 -27.34 -17.75
N ALA A 11 -12.66 -26.32 -17.54
CA ALA A 11 -12.72 -25.49 -16.35
C ALA A 11 -14.10 -24.81 -16.29
N ALA A 12 -14.85 -25.10 -15.23
CA ALA A 12 -16.12 -24.42 -14.94
C ALA A 12 -15.77 -22.98 -14.56
N GLY A 13 -15.88 -22.06 -15.51
CA GLY A 13 -15.88 -20.64 -15.24
C GLY A 13 -17.10 -20.32 -14.39
N SER A 14 -16.89 -19.86 -13.16
CA SER A 14 -17.98 -19.31 -12.35
C SER A 14 -18.47 -18.05 -13.06
N THR A 15 -19.66 -18.09 -13.64
CA THR A 15 -20.34 -16.89 -14.14
C THR A 15 -20.70 -16.06 -12.93
N VAL A 16 -19.99 -14.94 -12.73
CA VAL A 16 -20.39 -13.92 -11.76
C VAL A 16 -21.74 -13.40 -12.25
N ILE A 17 -22.82 -13.65 -11.47
CA ILE A 17 -24.14 -13.12 -11.76
C ILE A 17 -24.12 -11.67 -11.29
N ASP A 18 -24.14 -10.74 -12.23
CA ASP A 18 -24.29 -9.31 -11.94
C ASP A 18 -25.65 -9.06 -11.29
N VAL A 19 -25.64 -8.76 -10.01
CA VAL A 19 -26.86 -8.38 -9.29
C VAL A 19 -27.18 -6.92 -9.61
N PRO A 20 -28.38 -6.61 -10.13
CA PRO A 20 -28.75 -5.23 -10.45
C PRO A 20 -28.72 -4.34 -9.20
N CYS A 21 -28.18 -3.12 -9.35
CA CYS A 21 -28.26 -2.12 -8.29
C CYS A 21 -29.73 -1.76 -8.00
N ASN A 22 -30.16 -1.97 -6.77
CA ASN A 22 -31.44 -1.44 -6.31
C ASN A 22 -31.24 0.01 -5.84
N PRO A 23 -31.99 1.01 -6.37
CA PRO A 23 -31.82 2.41 -5.98
C PRO A 23 -31.92 2.69 -4.48
N SER A 24 -32.67 1.86 -3.72
CA SER A 24 -32.76 1.97 -2.27
C SER A 24 -31.45 1.62 -1.54
N ASP A 25 -30.53 0.91 -2.19
CA ASP A 25 -29.28 0.43 -1.62
C ASP A 25 -28.10 1.35 -1.99
N LYS A 26 -28.39 2.42 -2.75
CA LYS A 26 -27.39 3.40 -3.13
C LYS A 26 -26.98 4.24 -1.93
N MET A 27 -25.69 4.18 -1.58
CA MET A 27 -25.09 5.07 -0.58
C MET A 27 -24.98 6.49 -1.14
N PRO A 28 -24.91 7.54 -0.29
CA PRO A 28 -24.52 8.86 -0.72
C PRO A 28 -23.19 8.83 -1.49
N ASP A 29 -23.04 9.72 -2.44
CA ASP A 29 -21.78 9.82 -3.20
C ASP A 29 -20.63 10.26 -2.28
N ALA A 30 -19.44 9.75 -2.52
CA ALA A 30 -18.23 10.19 -1.84
C ALA A 30 -17.99 11.68 -2.06
N LYS A 31 -17.40 12.34 -1.07
CA LYS A 31 -17.11 13.78 -1.11
C LYS A 31 -15.69 14.00 -1.64
N PRO A 32 -15.52 14.71 -2.77
CA PRO A 32 -14.18 15.09 -3.23
C PRO A 32 -13.46 15.91 -2.16
N VAL A 33 -12.18 15.59 -1.96
CA VAL A 33 -11.27 16.40 -1.15
C VAL A 33 -10.63 17.44 -2.03
N THR A 34 -10.75 18.72 -1.65
CA THR A 34 -10.17 19.86 -2.39
C THR A 34 -9.01 20.52 -1.64
N ASP A 35 -8.62 19.98 -0.48
CA ASP A 35 -7.49 20.48 0.28
C ASP A 35 -6.19 20.36 -0.53
N ALA A 36 -5.47 21.47 -0.69
CA ALA A 36 -4.27 21.54 -1.51
C ALA A 36 -3.15 20.59 -1.02
N LEU A 37 -3.06 20.40 0.31
CA LEU A 37 -2.07 19.49 0.90
C LEU A 37 -2.33 18.02 0.54
N VAL A 38 -3.59 17.67 0.29
CA VAL A 38 -3.98 16.31 -0.12
C VAL A 38 -3.92 16.15 -1.63
N GLN A 39 -4.11 17.25 -2.38
CA GLN A 39 -4.09 17.21 -3.84
C GLN A 39 -2.69 16.99 -4.45
N ALA A 40 -1.63 17.20 -3.69
CA ALA A 40 -0.25 17.08 -4.15
C ALA A 40 -0.04 17.84 -5.49
N THR A 41 0.39 19.07 -5.39
CA THR A 41 0.47 19.98 -6.56
C THR A 41 1.85 20.00 -7.21
N GLY A 42 2.72 19.06 -6.84
CA GLY A 42 4.06 18.92 -7.38
C GLY A 42 4.10 18.45 -8.84
N MET A 43 5.02 17.54 -9.15
CA MET A 43 5.13 16.96 -10.49
C MET A 43 3.92 16.08 -10.84
N PRO A 44 3.55 15.99 -12.12
CA PRO A 44 2.55 15.03 -12.56
C PRO A 44 2.93 13.61 -12.15
N SER A 45 1.93 12.84 -11.71
CA SER A 45 2.11 11.42 -11.45
C SER A 45 2.58 10.66 -12.70
N THR A 46 3.37 9.61 -12.50
CA THR A 46 3.99 8.86 -13.62
C THR A 46 3.14 7.69 -14.12
N GLY A 47 2.11 7.31 -13.36
CA GLY A 47 1.20 6.23 -13.72
C GLY A 47 0.22 6.60 -14.84
N LYS A 48 -0.64 5.64 -15.22
CA LYS A 48 -1.54 5.74 -16.38
C LYS A 48 -2.93 6.26 -16.02
N PHE A 49 -3.25 6.36 -14.74
CA PHE A 49 -4.56 6.76 -14.26
C PHE A 49 -4.54 8.19 -13.74
N ASP A 50 -5.58 8.94 -14.03
CA ASP A 50 -5.90 10.12 -13.25
C ASP A 50 -6.24 9.71 -11.83
N VAL A 51 -6.10 10.63 -10.86
CA VAL A 51 -6.36 10.33 -9.46
C VAL A 51 -7.39 11.28 -8.88
N VAL A 52 -8.45 10.72 -8.34
CA VAL A 52 -9.45 11.44 -7.55
C VAL A 52 -9.22 11.16 -6.07
N VAL A 53 -9.21 12.23 -5.26
CA VAL A 53 -9.13 12.11 -3.80
C VAL A 53 -10.50 12.40 -3.21
N GLU A 54 -10.97 11.48 -2.37
CA GLU A 54 -12.33 11.55 -1.83
C GLU A 54 -12.41 10.96 -0.42
N VAL A 55 -13.46 11.34 0.32
CA VAL A 55 -13.90 10.69 1.57
C VAL A 55 -15.23 10.00 1.29
N ASP A 56 -15.28 8.69 1.46
CA ASP A 56 -16.48 7.90 1.25
C ASP A 56 -17.31 7.83 2.54
N PRO A 57 -18.65 8.01 2.47
CA PRO A 57 -19.51 7.93 3.66
C PRO A 57 -19.50 6.57 4.34
N GLY A 58 -19.13 5.49 3.63
CA GLY A 58 -18.96 4.15 4.20
C GLY A 58 -17.69 3.95 5.01
N ILE A 59 -16.72 4.90 4.89
CA ILE A 59 -15.47 4.93 5.64
C ILE A 59 -15.03 6.38 5.89
N SER A 60 -15.84 7.12 6.60
CA SER A 60 -15.78 8.58 6.73
C SER A 60 -14.60 9.10 7.56
N ASP A 61 -13.80 8.23 8.13
CA ASP A 61 -12.57 8.51 8.88
C ASP A 61 -11.29 8.20 8.09
N HIS A 62 -11.42 7.90 6.79
CA HIS A 62 -10.30 7.65 5.88
C HIS A 62 -10.36 8.56 4.65
N THR A 63 -9.20 8.80 4.06
CA THR A 63 -9.06 9.46 2.76
C THR A 63 -8.69 8.43 1.71
N ILE A 64 -9.33 8.50 0.54
CA ILE A 64 -9.15 7.56 -0.56
C ILE A 64 -8.51 8.28 -1.73
N TRP A 65 -7.38 7.78 -2.21
CA TRP A 65 -6.80 8.13 -3.51
C TRP A 65 -7.20 7.04 -4.50
N ARG A 66 -8.07 7.39 -5.42
CA ARG A 66 -8.73 6.46 -6.32
C ARG A 66 -8.26 6.65 -7.76
N PRO A 67 -7.85 5.55 -8.45
CA PRO A 67 -7.64 5.60 -9.90
C PRO A 67 -8.92 6.00 -10.65
N GLU A 68 -8.80 6.83 -11.68
CA GLU A 68 -9.91 7.23 -12.53
C GLU A 68 -9.60 6.91 -14.01
N PRO A 69 -10.48 6.23 -14.76
CA PRO A 69 -11.74 5.64 -14.32
C PRO A 69 -11.56 4.29 -13.59
N VAL A 70 -12.39 4.07 -12.57
CA VAL A 70 -12.43 2.78 -11.86
C VAL A 70 -12.93 1.67 -12.78
N GLY A 71 -12.21 0.54 -12.80
CA GLY A 71 -12.64 -0.68 -13.48
C GLY A 71 -12.06 -0.86 -14.88
N MET A 72 -11.07 -0.06 -15.28
CA MET A 72 -10.25 -0.41 -16.46
C MET A 72 -9.42 -1.68 -16.23
N ILE A 73 -9.08 -1.95 -14.97
CA ILE A 73 -8.49 -3.18 -14.44
C ILE A 73 -9.22 -3.54 -13.15
N LYS A 74 -8.96 -4.71 -12.59
CA LYS A 74 -9.24 -4.93 -11.17
C LYS A 74 -8.14 -4.26 -10.36
N HIS A 75 -8.54 -3.29 -9.53
CA HIS A 75 -7.60 -2.47 -8.76
C HIS A 75 -7.17 -3.19 -7.49
N PRO A 76 -5.87 -3.49 -7.29
CA PRO A 76 -5.34 -3.89 -5.99
C PRO A 76 -5.57 -2.80 -4.95
N ILE A 77 -5.45 -3.17 -3.68
CA ILE A 77 -5.76 -2.31 -2.54
C ILE A 77 -4.47 -2.04 -1.75
N LEU A 78 -4.28 -0.80 -1.32
CA LEU A 78 -3.27 -0.42 -0.35
C LEU A 78 -3.94 0.28 0.84
N ALA A 79 -3.79 -0.28 2.05
CA ALA A 79 -4.14 0.40 3.28
C ALA A 79 -2.89 1.11 3.84
N TRP A 80 -3.01 2.42 4.10
CA TRP A 80 -1.91 3.28 4.51
C TRP A 80 -2.12 3.86 5.91
N GLY A 81 -1.11 3.68 6.79
CA GLY A 81 -1.06 4.29 8.11
C GLY A 81 -0.31 5.63 8.10
N MET A 82 -0.90 6.65 8.73
CA MET A 82 -0.28 7.97 8.83
C MET A 82 0.82 8.01 9.89
N GLY A 83 1.87 8.78 9.62
CA GLY A 83 2.91 9.10 10.60
C GLY A 83 2.35 9.74 11.87
N ALA A 84 3.07 9.62 12.98
CA ALA A 84 2.65 10.12 14.31
C ALA A 84 1.34 9.51 14.83
N CYS A 85 0.87 8.38 14.29
CA CYS A 85 -0.48 7.82 14.54
C CYS A 85 -1.58 8.87 14.32
N SER A 86 -1.38 9.74 13.34
CA SER A 86 -2.26 10.87 13.08
C SER A 86 -3.58 10.42 12.47
N ASN A 87 -4.65 11.08 12.87
CA ASN A 87 -5.96 11.00 12.23
C ASN A 87 -6.15 12.06 11.13
N ASP A 88 -5.11 12.80 10.81
CA ASP A 88 -5.12 13.88 9.82
C ASP A 88 -4.30 13.49 8.59
N SER A 89 -4.98 13.29 7.46
CA SER A 89 -4.31 12.96 6.19
C SER A 89 -3.47 14.13 5.62
N THR A 90 -3.56 15.31 6.23
CA THR A 90 -2.70 16.47 5.94
C THR A 90 -1.57 16.62 6.96
N SER A 91 -1.40 15.66 7.87
CA SER A 91 -0.33 15.70 8.88
C SER A 91 1.03 15.86 8.23
N SER A 92 1.97 16.42 8.95
CA SER A 92 3.31 16.75 8.44
C SER A 92 3.28 17.62 7.16
N GLY A 93 2.24 18.45 6.98
CA GLY A 93 2.10 19.31 5.81
C GLY A 93 1.70 18.57 4.52
N GLY A 94 1.12 17.38 4.63
CA GLY A 94 0.66 16.59 3.49
C GLY A 94 1.78 15.87 2.73
N VAL A 95 2.94 15.69 3.33
CA VAL A 95 4.15 15.14 2.68
C VAL A 95 3.94 13.75 2.05
N PHE A 96 2.98 12.98 2.54
CA PHE A 96 2.69 11.64 1.98
C PHE A 96 1.80 11.68 0.74
N SER A 97 1.10 12.79 0.50
CA SER A 97 0.07 12.89 -0.54
C SER A 97 0.60 12.64 -1.95
N GLU A 98 1.83 13.06 -2.24
CA GLU A 98 2.45 12.82 -3.55
C GLU A 98 2.71 11.33 -3.78
N MET A 99 3.23 10.59 -2.79
CA MET A 99 3.43 9.15 -2.89
C MET A 99 2.09 8.40 -3.01
N LEU A 100 1.08 8.76 -2.21
CA LEU A 100 -0.24 8.12 -2.25
C LEU A 100 -0.92 8.36 -3.60
N ARG A 101 -0.79 9.56 -4.15
CA ARG A 101 -1.25 9.89 -5.50
C ARG A 101 -0.47 9.10 -6.56
N GLU A 102 0.85 9.02 -6.42
CA GLU A 102 1.70 8.26 -7.34
C GLU A 102 1.27 6.79 -7.37
N MET A 103 1.12 6.13 -6.21
CA MET A 103 0.64 4.75 -6.12
C MET A 103 -0.74 4.58 -6.77
N ALA A 104 -1.68 5.52 -6.53
CA ALA A 104 -3.00 5.46 -7.15
C ALA A 104 -2.94 5.65 -8.66
N SER A 105 -2.03 6.48 -9.18
CA SER A 105 -1.85 6.66 -10.62
C SER A 105 -1.37 5.38 -11.33
N HIS A 106 -0.73 4.48 -10.61
CA HIS A 106 -0.37 3.14 -11.10
C HIS A 106 -1.50 2.12 -11.02
N GLY A 107 -2.71 2.54 -10.64
CA GLY A 107 -3.90 1.71 -10.65
C GLY A 107 -4.23 1.03 -9.32
N ILE A 108 -3.63 1.46 -8.22
CA ILE A 108 -3.87 0.93 -6.88
C ILE A 108 -4.93 1.79 -6.18
N LEU A 109 -5.94 1.17 -5.58
CA LEU A 109 -6.86 1.86 -4.68
C LEU A 109 -6.17 2.09 -3.33
N VAL A 110 -5.79 3.32 -3.04
CA VAL A 110 -5.11 3.67 -1.79
C VAL A 110 -6.13 4.21 -0.79
N ILE A 111 -6.17 3.63 0.41
CA ILE A 111 -7.07 4.00 1.50
C ILE A 111 -6.20 4.34 2.70
N ALA A 112 -6.07 5.62 2.99
CA ALA A 112 -5.25 6.10 4.10
C ALA A 112 -6.09 6.40 5.32
N ASP A 113 -5.58 6.03 6.48
CA ASP A 113 -6.13 6.41 7.77
C ASP A 113 -6.15 7.94 7.92
N GLY A 114 -7.22 8.47 8.50
CA GLY A 114 -7.40 9.89 8.70
C GLY A 114 -8.04 10.66 7.53
N THR A 115 -8.50 11.85 7.85
CA THR A 115 -9.13 12.79 6.91
C THR A 115 -8.46 14.16 7.02
N PRO A 116 -8.60 15.04 6.01
CA PRO A 116 -8.02 16.37 6.09
C PRO A 116 -8.48 17.13 7.34
N GLY A 117 -7.51 17.61 8.14
CA GLY A 117 -7.76 18.30 9.41
C GLY A 117 -8.26 17.38 10.53
N GLY A 118 -8.20 16.07 10.38
CA GLY A 118 -8.64 15.12 11.42
C GLY A 118 -10.16 15.13 11.67
N VAL A 119 -10.94 15.64 10.73
CA VAL A 119 -12.41 15.71 10.85
C VAL A 119 -13.01 14.33 10.56
N GLY A 120 -13.85 13.83 11.47
CA GLY A 120 -14.48 12.51 11.27
C GLY A 120 -13.70 11.33 11.88
N THR A 121 -12.95 11.61 12.96
CA THR A 121 -12.17 10.59 13.68
C THR A 121 -13.04 9.42 14.15
N GLY A 122 -12.64 8.21 13.81
CA GLY A 122 -13.18 6.96 14.36
C GLY A 122 -12.39 6.50 15.59
N ALA A 123 -12.92 5.52 16.32
CA ALA A 123 -12.23 4.90 17.47
C ALA A 123 -10.95 4.16 17.05
N ASP A 124 -10.86 3.76 15.78
CA ASP A 124 -9.75 2.95 15.24
C ASP A 124 -8.62 3.78 14.65
N THR A 125 -8.85 5.09 14.44
CA THR A 125 -7.90 6.02 13.80
C THR A 125 -6.57 6.05 14.58
N GLY A 126 -5.47 6.01 13.86
CA GLY A 126 -4.12 5.95 14.44
C GLY A 126 -3.75 4.57 15.01
N THR A 127 -4.48 3.53 14.66
CA THR A 127 -4.22 2.17 15.12
C THR A 127 -4.19 1.16 13.96
N THR A 128 -3.64 -0.03 14.21
CA THR A 128 -3.69 -1.14 13.24
C THR A 128 -5.12 -1.45 12.78
N ALA A 129 -6.11 -1.27 13.66
CA ALA A 129 -7.52 -1.50 13.32
C ALA A 129 -8.02 -0.58 12.20
N ALA A 130 -7.44 0.61 12.02
CA ALA A 130 -7.78 1.47 10.88
C ALA A 130 -7.40 0.81 9.53
N LEU A 131 -6.23 0.19 9.43
CA LEU A 131 -5.83 -0.52 8.22
C LEU A 131 -6.71 -1.74 7.95
N ILE A 132 -7.07 -2.48 9.00
CA ILE A 132 -8.01 -3.60 8.89
C ILE A 132 -9.36 -3.12 8.39
N LYS A 133 -9.88 -2.02 8.95
CA LYS A 133 -11.14 -1.38 8.53
C LYS A 133 -11.11 -0.95 7.06
N ALA A 134 -9.98 -0.41 6.58
CA ALA A 134 -9.80 -0.06 5.17
C ALA A 134 -9.95 -1.29 4.25
N MET A 135 -9.35 -2.43 4.63
CA MET A 135 -9.49 -3.70 3.90
C MET A 135 -10.92 -4.22 3.92
N ASP A 136 -11.57 -4.22 5.10
CA ASP A 136 -12.96 -4.66 5.27
C ASP A 136 -13.94 -3.83 4.42
N TRP A 137 -13.72 -2.50 4.40
CA TRP A 137 -14.52 -1.61 3.58
C TRP A 137 -14.34 -1.91 2.08
N ALA A 138 -13.11 -2.08 1.62
CA ALA A 138 -12.83 -2.35 0.22
C ALA A 138 -13.45 -3.68 -0.24
N GLU A 139 -13.35 -4.74 0.55
CA GLU A 139 -14.01 -6.02 0.26
C GLU A 139 -15.53 -5.86 0.19
N LYS A 140 -16.12 -5.17 1.17
CA LYS A 140 -17.57 -4.90 1.21
C LYS A 140 -18.03 -4.11 -0.01
N GLU A 141 -17.29 -3.07 -0.41
CA GLU A 141 -17.63 -2.25 -1.57
C GLU A 141 -17.48 -3.02 -2.89
N ASN A 142 -16.51 -3.95 -2.97
CA ASN A 142 -16.40 -4.84 -4.11
C ASN A 142 -17.59 -5.78 -4.29
N GLU A 143 -18.26 -6.14 -3.21
CA GLU A 143 -19.44 -7.03 -3.24
C GLU A 143 -20.78 -6.28 -3.29
N ARG A 144 -20.80 -4.98 -3.05
CA ARG A 144 -22.05 -4.18 -2.99
C ARG A 144 -22.49 -3.73 -4.40
N PRO A 145 -23.65 -4.18 -4.93
CA PRO A 145 -24.08 -3.95 -6.32
C PRO A 145 -24.21 -2.48 -6.72
N CYS A 146 -24.48 -1.57 -5.77
CA CYS A 146 -24.61 -0.14 -6.04
C CYS A 146 -23.31 0.64 -5.85
N SER A 147 -22.21 -0.04 -5.52
CA SER A 147 -20.90 0.59 -5.36
C SER A 147 -20.26 0.91 -6.71
N LYS A 148 -19.57 2.05 -6.80
CA LYS A 148 -18.68 2.34 -7.92
C LYS A 148 -17.54 1.30 -8.06
N TYR A 149 -17.25 0.56 -6.98
CA TYR A 149 -16.22 -0.47 -6.89
C TYR A 149 -16.73 -1.90 -7.13
N TYR A 150 -18.03 -2.09 -7.39
CA TYR A 150 -18.65 -3.40 -7.54
C TYR A 150 -17.92 -4.25 -8.59
N HIS A 151 -17.34 -5.39 -8.14
CA HIS A 151 -16.51 -6.31 -8.92
C HIS A 151 -15.29 -5.69 -9.62
N LYS A 152 -14.81 -4.53 -9.14
CA LYS A 152 -13.69 -3.80 -9.75
C LYS A 152 -12.41 -3.81 -8.92
N LEU A 153 -12.44 -4.36 -7.71
CA LEU A 153 -11.27 -4.48 -6.85
C LEU A 153 -10.68 -5.89 -6.91
N GLU A 154 -9.36 -5.97 -6.80
CA GLU A 154 -8.65 -7.24 -6.66
C GLU A 154 -8.42 -7.53 -5.18
N THR A 155 -9.45 -8.02 -4.50
CA THR A 155 -9.45 -8.26 -3.05
C THR A 155 -8.52 -9.38 -2.59
N LYS A 156 -7.85 -10.07 -3.53
CA LYS A 156 -6.79 -11.04 -3.22
C LYS A 156 -5.39 -10.43 -3.32
N LYS A 157 -5.28 -9.16 -3.69
CA LYS A 157 -4.05 -8.40 -3.84
C LYS A 157 -4.13 -7.14 -2.97
N ILE A 158 -3.80 -7.29 -1.69
CA ILE A 158 -3.85 -6.23 -0.68
C ILE A 158 -2.45 -5.99 -0.13
N ALA A 159 -2.02 -4.75 -0.13
CA ALA A 159 -0.80 -4.33 0.55
C ALA A 159 -1.13 -3.45 1.76
N VAL A 160 -0.23 -3.45 2.73
CA VAL A 160 -0.25 -2.54 3.86
C VAL A 160 1.05 -1.74 3.90
N SER A 161 0.94 -0.45 4.20
CA SER A 161 2.08 0.44 4.26
C SER A 161 1.81 1.60 5.21
N GLY A 162 2.81 2.40 5.47
CA GLY A 162 2.71 3.59 6.30
C GLY A 162 4.07 4.10 6.72
N GLN A 163 4.13 5.31 7.27
CA GLN A 163 5.37 5.93 7.71
C GLN A 163 5.40 6.03 9.23
N SER A 164 6.56 5.79 9.84
CA SER A 164 6.77 5.95 11.30
C SER A 164 5.75 5.12 12.09
N CYS A 165 4.93 5.74 12.94
CA CYS A 165 3.82 5.05 13.62
C CYS A 165 2.90 4.30 12.64
N GLY A 166 2.62 4.85 11.47
CA GLY A 166 1.86 4.17 10.41
C GLY A 166 2.56 2.93 9.87
N GLY A 167 3.89 2.91 9.85
CA GLY A 167 4.68 1.73 9.51
C GLY A 167 4.55 0.62 10.57
N ILE A 168 4.52 0.98 11.88
CA ILE A 168 4.20 0.03 12.95
C ILE A 168 2.80 -0.58 12.75
N MET A 169 1.82 0.26 12.37
CA MET A 169 0.47 -0.21 12.05
C MET A 169 0.50 -1.22 10.89
N ALA A 170 1.29 -0.93 9.84
CA ALA A 170 1.43 -1.80 8.68
C ALA A 170 2.12 -3.13 9.02
N GLU A 171 3.17 -3.13 9.82
CA GLU A 171 3.83 -4.37 10.29
C GLU A 171 2.86 -5.27 11.06
N ASN A 172 2.07 -4.69 11.96
CA ASN A 172 1.04 -5.43 12.69
C ASN A 172 -0.07 -5.94 11.76
N ALA A 173 -0.53 -5.13 10.81
CA ALA A 173 -1.56 -5.51 9.85
C ALA A 173 -1.06 -6.57 8.85
N ALA A 174 0.25 -6.69 8.62
CA ALA A 174 0.84 -7.72 7.77
C ALA A 174 0.60 -9.17 8.26
N ALA A 175 0.17 -9.35 9.51
CA ALA A 175 -0.27 -10.63 10.03
C ALA A 175 -1.71 -11.02 9.60
N ASP A 176 -2.50 -10.08 9.05
CA ASP A 176 -3.84 -10.40 8.51
C ASP A 176 -3.69 -11.28 7.26
N PRO A 177 -4.38 -12.44 7.18
CA PRO A 177 -4.19 -13.41 6.10
C PRO A 177 -4.54 -12.90 4.70
N ARG A 178 -5.19 -11.75 4.56
CA ARG A 178 -5.51 -11.11 3.28
C ARG A 178 -4.33 -10.35 2.69
N VAL A 179 -3.37 -9.96 3.52
CA VAL A 179 -2.23 -9.13 3.09
C VAL A 179 -1.26 -9.93 2.24
N THR A 180 -0.85 -9.37 1.12
CA THR A 180 0.07 -10.00 0.14
C THR A 180 1.41 -9.28 0.02
N ALA A 181 1.53 -8.06 0.55
CA ALA A 181 2.78 -7.31 0.61
C ALA A 181 2.75 -6.26 1.73
N ALA A 182 3.90 -5.97 2.33
CA ALA A 182 4.03 -4.90 3.31
C ALA A 182 5.24 -4.00 2.99
N ILE A 183 5.07 -2.68 3.23
CA ILE A 183 6.15 -1.70 3.06
C ILE A 183 6.06 -0.67 4.19
N PRO A 184 6.61 -0.92 5.37
CA PRO A 184 6.82 0.12 6.38
C PRO A 184 7.97 1.06 5.96
N PHE A 185 7.74 2.36 6.09
CA PHE A 185 8.71 3.42 5.81
C PHE A 185 9.14 4.11 7.09
N ASP A 186 10.45 4.38 7.23
CA ASP A 186 11.05 5.08 8.38
C ASP A 186 10.44 4.58 9.69
N SER A 187 10.45 3.25 9.89
CA SER A 187 9.64 2.59 10.91
C SER A 187 10.28 1.30 11.43
N GLY A 188 9.73 0.81 12.51
CA GLY A 188 10.01 -0.45 13.16
C GLY A 188 9.38 -0.48 14.55
N LEU A 189 9.14 -1.67 15.10
CA LEU A 189 8.50 -1.85 16.39
C LEU A 189 9.34 -1.26 17.50
N PHE A 190 8.72 -0.57 18.47
CA PHE A 190 9.42 -0.06 19.65
C PHE A 190 9.98 -1.18 20.55
N SER A 191 9.43 -2.37 20.43
CA SER A 191 9.91 -3.57 21.13
C SER A 191 9.64 -4.81 20.26
N ARG A 192 10.58 -5.73 20.23
CA ARG A 192 10.43 -6.99 19.49
C ARG A 192 9.19 -7.75 19.94
N ASP A 193 8.40 -8.21 19.00
CA ASP A 193 7.24 -9.07 19.23
C ASP A 193 7.40 -10.42 18.51
N PRO A 194 7.98 -11.44 19.18
CA PRO A 194 8.17 -12.75 18.59
C PRO A 194 6.86 -13.44 18.17
N GLN A 195 5.72 -13.10 18.80
CA GLN A 195 4.43 -13.67 18.42
C GLN A 195 3.95 -13.09 17.10
N LEU A 196 4.04 -11.77 16.92
CA LEU A 196 3.77 -11.11 15.65
C LEU A 196 4.66 -11.70 14.54
N TYR A 197 5.98 -11.79 14.77
CA TYR A 197 6.91 -12.28 13.74
C TYR A 197 6.61 -13.71 13.28
N MET A 198 6.06 -14.55 14.17
CA MET A 198 5.62 -15.91 13.79
C MET A 198 4.31 -15.91 12.96
N MET A 199 3.49 -14.88 13.09
CA MET A 199 2.24 -14.75 12.32
C MET A 199 2.46 -14.12 10.93
N LEU A 200 3.59 -13.46 10.71
CA LEU A 200 3.92 -12.88 9.41
C LEU A 200 4.03 -13.99 8.35
N HIS A 201 3.42 -13.73 7.20
CA HIS A 201 3.36 -14.68 6.09
C HIS A 201 3.56 -14.02 4.72
N THR A 202 3.66 -12.70 4.69
CA THR A 202 3.77 -11.89 3.47
C THR A 202 5.16 -11.28 3.33
N PRO A 203 5.68 -11.11 2.10
CA PRO A 203 6.96 -10.41 1.89
C PRO A 203 6.88 -8.96 2.39
N MET A 204 7.98 -8.52 3.01
CA MET A 204 8.07 -7.19 3.61
C MET A 204 9.33 -6.46 3.13
N ALA A 205 9.19 -5.18 2.81
CA ALA A 205 10.28 -4.25 2.57
C ALA A 205 10.26 -3.15 3.62
N ILE A 206 11.18 -3.19 4.58
CA ILE A 206 11.43 -2.07 5.51
C ILE A 206 12.31 -1.08 4.77
N VAL A 207 11.86 0.16 4.65
CA VAL A 207 12.54 1.22 3.88
C VAL A 207 12.86 2.38 4.81
N ASP A 208 14.14 2.74 4.90
CA ASP A 208 14.64 3.75 5.83
C ASP A 208 15.46 4.83 5.14
N ALA A 209 15.48 6.03 5.74
CA ALA A 209 16.11 7.24 5.21
C ALA A 209 17.54 7.50 5.73
N GLY A 210 18.16 6.53 6.38
CA GLY A 210 19.54 6.65 6.88
C GLY A 210 19.69 6.37 8.38
N PRO A 211 20.96 6.15 8.83
CA PRO A 211 21.23 5.80 10.23
C PRO A 211 20.90 6.91 11.24
N ASP A 212 20.76 8.14 10.77
CA ASP A 212 20.35 9.28 11.60
C ASP A 212 18.82 9.42 11.70
N ASP A 213 18.05 8.60 10.96
CA ASP A 213 16.61 8.48 11.14
C ASP A 213 16.29 7.90 12.53
N ILE A 214 15.30 8.50 13.20
CA ILE A 214 14.91 8.12 14.58
C ILE A 214 14.36 6.68 14.67
N ALA A 215 13.87 6.12 13.57
CA ALA A 215 13.30 4.77 13.50
C ALA A 215 14.29 3.72 12.97
N TYR A 216 15.41 4.13 12.38
CA TYR A 216 16.38 3.23 11.73
C TYR A 216 16.75 2.01 12.59
N SER A 217 17.10 2.24 13.87
CA SER A 217 17.47 1.15 14.76
C SER A 217 16.34 0.17 15.05
N ASN A 218 15.08 0.63 14.98
CA ASN A 218 13.93 -0.22 15.18
C ASN A 218 13.68 -1.07 13.92
N GLY A 219 13.68 -0.48 12.72
CA GLY A 219 13.54 -1.18 11.45
C GLY A 219 14.65 -2.22 11.25
N GLN A 220 15.90 -1.87 11.58
CA GLN A 220 17.01 -2.81 11.54
C GLN A 220 16.80 -3.98 12.53
N ALA A 221 16.31 -3.70 13.75
CA ALA A 221 16.06 -4.73 14.74
C ALA A 221 14.95 -5.70 14.32
N ASP A 222 13.88 -5.20 13.66
CA ASP A 222 12.83 -6.03 13.09
C ASP A 222 13.35 -6.87 11.94
N PHE A 223 14.11 -6.28 11.01
CA PHE A 223 14.77 -7.04 9.95
C PHE A 223 15.64 -8.16 10.51
N GLU A 224 16.44 -7.91 11.56
CA GLU A 224 17.27 -8.93 12.19
C GLU A 224 16.46 -10.05 12.85
N ALA A 225 15.31 -9.71 13.46
CA ALA A 225 14.49 -10.66 14.21
C ALA A 225 13.58 -11.50 13.34
N ILE A 226 13.01 -10.94 12.26
CA ILE A 226 12.08 -11.61 11.35
C ILE A 226 12.86 -12.62 10.49
N ASN A 227 12.48 -13.91 10.56
CA ASN A 227 13.14 -15.00 9.84
C ASN A 227 12.13 -15.97 9.19
N THR A 228 10.85 -15.58 9.11
CA THR A 228 9.74 -16.43 8.66
C THR A 228 9.30 -16.11 7.23
N ILE A 229 9.65 -14.93 6.70
CA ILE A 229 9.21 -14.40 5.42
C ILE A 229 10.39 -13.88 4.58
N PRO A 230 10.22 -13.73 3.26
CA PRO A 230 11.10 -12.89 2.46
C PRO A 230 11.06 -11.45 2.99
N ILE A 231 12.20 -10.94 3.44
CA ILE A 231 12.27 -9.58 3.99
C ILE A 231 13.50 -8.85 3.43
N MET A 232 13.26 -7.60 3.04
CA MET A 232 14.28 -6.65 2.61
C MET A 232 14.38 -5.51 3.63
N PHE A 233 15.61 -5.11 3.94
CA PHE A 233 15.88 -3.82 4.55
C PHE A 233 16.57 -2.96 3.50
N ALA A 234 15.92 -1.86 3.12
CA ALA A 234 16.37 -0.94 2.10
C ALA A 234 16.65 0.42 2.75
N ASN A 235 17.93 0.76 2.88
CA ASN A 235 18.34 2.00 3.46
C ASN A 235 18.87 2.96 2.38
N TYR A 236 18.41 4.21 2.38
CA TYR A 236 18.90 5.26 1.49
C TYR A 236 19.29 6.48 2.32
N GLU A 237 20.61 6.76 2.38
CA GLU A 237 21.12 7.88 3.14
C GLU A 237 20.88 9.20 2.39
N PHE A 238 20.01 10.02 2.94
CA PHE A 238 19.77 11.38 2.48
C PHE A 238 20.73 12.35 3.15
N ASN A 239 21.25 13.32 2.40
CA ASN A 239 22.01 14.43 2.95
C ASN A 239 21.07 15.52 3.52
N SER A 240 20.17 15.13 4.42
CA SER A 240 19.15 15.99 5.00
C SER A 240 19.36 16.12 6.50
N SER A 241 19.03 17.27 7.06
CA SER A 241 19.06 17.49 8.50
C SER A 241 17.83 16.91 9.23
N PHE A 242 16.85 16.41 8.48
CA PHE A 242 15.63 15.79 9.00
C PHE A 242 15.29 14.55 8.17
N GLU A 243 16.00 13.47 8.45
CA GLU A 243 15.95 12.25 7.65
C GLU A 243 14.61 11.51 7.73
N HIS A 244 13.91 11.59 8.86
CA HIS A 244 12.66 10.86 9.11
C HIS A 244 11.52 11.09 8.10
N ASN A 245 11.56 12.17 7.31
CA ASN A 245 10.63 12.43 6.21
C ASN A 245 11.34 12.72 4.88
N ALA A 246 12.65 12.57 4.81
CA ALA A 246 13.44 12.98 3.65
C ALA A 246 12.97 12.26 2.37
N GLY A 247 12.64 10.98 2.46
CA GLY A 247 12.14 10.21 1.32
C GLY A 247 10.81 10.68 0.75
N PHE A 248 10.11 11.56 1.48
CA PHE A 248 8.80 12.11 1.08
C PHE A 248 8.85 13.60 0.74
N THR A 249 9.87 14.33 1.20
CA THR A 249 9.93 15.80 1.08
C THR A 249 10.93 16.31 0.08
N ASP A 250 12.03 15.60 -0.12
CA ASP A 250 13.19 16.10 -0.86
C ASP A 250 13.08 15.88 -2.38
N GLN A 251 12.05 15.14 -2.84
CA GLN A 251 11.90 14.78 -4.25
C GLN A 251 10.43 14.63 -4.67
N ASP A 252 10.12 15.07 -5.88
CA ASP A 252 8.77 14.92 -6.47
C ASP A 252 8.32 13.43 -6.51
N ASN A 253 7.04 13.19 -6.27
CA ASN A 253 6.43 11.84 -6.22
C ASN A 253 7.14 10.90 -5.23
N SER A 254 7.70 11.46 -4.16
CA SER A 254 8.54 10.79 -3.15
C SER A 254 9.78 10.08 -3.73
N GLY A 255 10.27 10.56 -4.85
CA GLY A 255 11.57 10.24 -5.45
C GLY A 255 11.94 8.76 -5.39
N VAL A 256 13.11 8.47 -4.78
CA VAL A 256 13.63 7.10 -4.71
C VAL A 256 12.75 6.18 -3.85
N PHE A 257 12.07 6.68 -2.82
CA PHE A 257 11.09 5.92 -2.04
C PHE A 257 9.87 5.58 -2.90
N GLY A 258 9.35 6.55 -3.67
CA GLY A 258 8.23 6.32 -4.59
C GLY A 258 8.55 5.27 -5.65
N VAL A 259 9.72 5.38 -6.29
CA VAL A 259 10.16 4.39 -7.31
C VAL A 259 10.28 2.99 -6.71
N LEU A 260 10.89 2.84 -5.52
CA LEU A 260 11.01 1.56 -4.83
C LEU A 260 9.65 1.00 -4.46
N ALA A 261 8.77 1.83 -3.89
CA ALA A 261 7.42 1.42 -3.52
C ALA A 261 6.61 0.91 -4.71
N ILE A 262 6.61 1.66 -5.82
CA ILE A 262 5.91 1.24 -7.04
C ILE A 262 6.46 -0.09 -7.56
N ALA A 263 7.79 -0.26 -7.59
CA ALA A 263 8.39 -1.51 -8.06
C ALA A 263 8.01 -2.70 -7.13
N TRP A 264 7.98 -2.49 -5.80
CA TRP A 264 7.54 -3.51 -4.85
C TRP A 264 6.08 -3.90 -5.04
N LEU A 265 5.20 -2.89 -5.16
CA LEU A 265 3.77 -3.10 -5.38
C LEU A 265 3.50 -3.74 -6.76
N ASN A 266 4.23 -3.33 -7.81
CA ASN A 266 4.14 -3.97 -9.11
C ASN A 266 4.50 -5.46 -9.03
N TRP A 267 5.56 -5.80 -8.33
CA TRP A 267 5.94 -7.19 -8.16
C TRP A 267 4.86 -8.03 -7.47
N TRP A 268 4.38 -7.58 -6.32
CA TRP A 268 3.54 -8.41 -5.46
C TRP A 268 2.03 -8.28 -5.72
N LEU A 269 1.58 -7.12 -6.22
CA LEU A 269 0.16 -6.91 -6.50
C LEU A 269 -0.19 -7.18 -7.98
N PHE A 270 0.72 -6.88 -8.91
CA PHE A 270 0.48 -7.06 -10.34
C PHE A 270 1.27 -8.22 -10.96
N ASP A 271 2.01 -8.99 -10.15
CA ASP A 271 2.85 -10.10 -10.59
C ASP A 271 3.89 -9.69 -11.66
N ASP A 272 4.34 -8.42 -11.64
CA ASP A 272 5.32 -7.90 -12.58
C ASP A 272 6.71 -8.49 -12.29
N MET A 273 7.18 -9.33 -13.20
CA MET A 273 8.51 -9.94 -13.14
C MET A 273 9.57 -9.13 -13.90
N GLY A 274 9.17 -8.05 -14.56
CA GLY A 274 10.03 -7.17 -15.36
C GLY A 274 10.82 -6.14 -14.54
N PRO A 275 11.50 -5.20 -15.24
CA PRO A 275 12.35 -4.19 -14.61
C PRO A 275 11.59 -3.21 -13.68
N THR A 276 10.29 -3.05 -13.87
CA THR A 276 9.40 -2.20 -13.07
C THR A 276 8.76 -2.92 -11.90
N GLY A 277 9.04 -4.20 -11.72
CA GLY A 277 8.60 -5.04 -10.61
C GLY A 277 9.78 -5.82 -10.03
N LYS A 278 9.75 -7.16 -10.08
CA LYS A 278 10.81 -8.02 -9.53
C LYS A 278 12.21 -7.64 -9.99
N GLY A 279 12.38 -7.36 -11.27
CA GLY A 279 13.68 -7.00 -11.87
C GLY A 279 14.29 -5.72 -11.31
N TYR A 280 13.51 -4.88 -10.60
CA TYR A 280 14.04 -3.74 -9.86
C TYR A 280 14.89 -4.17 -8.65
N PHE A 281 14.61 -5.34 -8.07
CA PHE A 281 15.25 -5.86 -6.86
C PHE A 281 16.20 -7.03 -7.11
N VAL A 282 16.01 -7.76 -8.21
CA VAL A 282 16.68 -9.05 -8.46
C VAL A 282 17.28 -9.09 -9.86
N GLY A 283 18.51 -9.56 -9.96
CA GLY A 283 19.25 -9.69 -11.22
C GLY A 283 20.48 -8.79 -11.24
N ASP A 284 21.34 -8.99 -12.25
CA ASP A 284 22.64 -8.34 -12.34
C ASP A 284 22.53 -6.82 -12.62
N ASN A 285 21.43 -6.37 -13.22
CA ASN A 285 21.16 -4.97 -13.56
C ASN A 285 19.94 -4.43 -12.81
N CYS A 286 19.76 -4.84 -11.56
CA CYS A 286 18.61 -4.40 -10.77
C CYS A 286 18.66 -2.90 -10.47
N GLY A 287 17.49 -2.27 -10.36
CA GLY A 287 17.34 -0.84 -10.11
C GLY A 287 18.03 -0.37 -8.82
N VAL A 288 17.96 -1.16 -7.76
CA VAL A 288 18.60 -0.88 -6.47
C VAL A 288 20.11 -1.21 -6.45
N CYS A 289 20.62 -1.98 -7.43
CA CYS A 289 22.00 -2.47 -7.42
C CYS A 289 23.06 -1.41 -7.76
N SER A 290 22.70 -0.37 -8.49
CA SER A 290 23.62 0.67 -9.03
C SER A 290 23.44 2.04 -8.38
N THR A 291 22.70 2.10 -7.27
CA THR A 291 22.28 3.34 -6.62
C THR A 291 22.94 3.51 -5.25
N LYS A 292 22.59 4.57 -4.54
CA LYS A 292 22.98 4.80 -3.14
C LYS A 292 22.20 3.95 -2.13
N TRP A 293 21.43 2.96 -2.61
CA TRP A 293 20.72 2.05 -1.73
C TRP A 293 21.71 1.10 -1.04
N ASP A 294 21.61 0.96 0.26
CA ASP A 294 22.16 -0.16 1.03
C ASP A 294 21.03 -1.17 1.25
N ILE A 295 21.14 -2.33 0.59
CA ILE A 295 20.09 -3.33 0.53
C ILE A 295 20.54 -4.63 1.20
N MET A 296 19.84 -5.02 2.23
CA MET A 296 19.97 -6.33 2.87
C MET A 296 18.74 -7.20 2.60
N TRP A 297 18.96 -8.49 2.44
CA TRP A 297 17.90 -9.48 2.24
C TRP A 297 18.03 -10.68 3.17
N LYS A 298 16.89 -11.18 3.63
CA LYS A 298 16.73 -12.53 4.16
C LYS A 298 15.66 -13.25 3.35
N MET A 299 15.89 -14.54 3.04
CA MET A 299 15.00 -15.35 2.20
C MET A 299 14.67 -14.69 0.84
N LYS A 300 15.65 -14.02 0.21
CA LYS A 300 15.45 -13.30 -1.06
C LYS A 300 14.78 -14.22 -2.09
N PRO A 301 13.64 -13.83 -2.68
CA PRO A 301 12.99 -14.61 -3.73
C PRO A 301 13.87 -14.68 -4.98
N MET A 302 14.13 -15.90 -5.46
CA MET A 302 14.94 -16.15 -6.67
C MET A 302 14.17 -15.84 -7.95
#